data_df80bca9afd9a996c1dacb4eca9bc7fb
#
_entry.id   df80bca9afd9a996c1dacb4eca9bc7fb
#
_cell.length_a   1.000
_cell.length_b   1.000
_cell.length_c   1.000
_cell.angle_alpha   90.00
_cell.angle_beta   90.00
_cell.angle_gamma   90.00
#
_symmetry.space_group_name_H-M   'P 1'
#
loop_
_entity.id
_entity.type
_entity.pdbx_description
1 polymer ?
#
loop_
_entity_poly.entity_id
_entity_poly.type
_entity_poly.pdbx_seq_one_letter_code
_entity_poly.pdbx_strand_id
1 'polypeptide(L)'
;MERKLRRVNNMVTYDQALERLLPCRPALVRDYLLASSGVVVTLAEDYCRRDEIESAYFPYLIKKYRLLSGESCPELKAMLLDLLHEPSLYCRENTMQAIYTSGDPVLVVQALQIINADSYYYSGKLLSDGLLNYTGSSQVLAYALWCVLAKFQPWLQVALLNYLRFSTDAYCAQILSLLNDPAQDDEVRFACLRYLGHYPYPPACSSLLGYARPSKDMRWEYAAIASSALAGYPGRETAAVLKNNLYHPNWYIRFNASKSLEQLGFGYLDLIDVIEGSDRYASEILRYRFDVRELEAKGKEAAACTTV
;
A
#
# COMPACT_ATOMS: atom_id res chain seq x y z
N MET A 1 5.82 -6.10 -41.04
CA MET A 1 5.49 -5.30 -39.86
C MET A 1 6.55 -5.49 -38.81
N GLU A 2 6.82 -6.65 -38.28
CA GLU A 2 7.82 -7.01 -37.27
C GLU A 2 9.19 -6.39 -37.54
N ARG A 3 9.82 -6.65 -38.69
CA ARG A 3 11.14 -6.10 -39.07
C ARG A 3 11.23 -4.58 -38.96
N LYS A 4 10.14 -3.84 -39.19
CA LYS A 4 10.09 -2.38 -39.05
C LYS A 4 9.99 -1.95 -37.59
N LEU A 5 9.21 -2.68 -36.77
CA LEU A 5 8.98 -2.38 -35.36
C LEU A 5 10.17 -2.71 -34.45
N ARG A 6 11.16 -3.44 -34.95
CA ARG A 6 12.46 -3.62 -34.26
C ARG A 6 13.24 -2.29 -34.12
N ARG A 7 12.90 -1.25 -34.88
CA ARG A 7 13.46 0.11 -34.68
C ARG A 7 12.60 0.88 -33.69
N VAL A 8 13.18 1.38 -32.61
CA VAL A 8 12.49 2.09 -31.53
C VAL A 8 11.62 3.22 -32.04
N ASN A 9 12.13 4.08 -32.92
CA ASN A 9 11.34 5.18 -33.51
C ASN A 9 10.06 4.69 -34.21
N ASN A 10 10.11 3.54 -34.87
CA ASN A 10 8.93 2.98 -35.50
C ASN A 10 7.97 2.39 -34.49
N MET A 11 8.50 1.79 -33.41
CA MET A 11 7.67 1.27 -32.31
C MET A 11 6.96 2.43 -31.61
N VAL A 12 7.65 3.53 -31.31
CA VAL A 12 7.05 4.74 -30.73
C VAL A 12 5.96 5.31 -31.64
N THR A 13 6.23 5.41 -32.95
CA THR A 13 5.23 5.89 -33.93
C THR A 13 4.00 4.96 -33.99
N TYR A 14 4.23 3.65 -33.90
CA TYR A 14 3.17 2.65 -33.87
C TYR A 14 2.35 2.74 -32.58
N ASP A 15 3.01 2.87 -31.43
CA ASP A 15 2.37 3.10 -30.13
C ASP A 15 1.49 4.35 -30.16
N GLN A 16 2.00 5.48 -30.66
CA GLN A 16 1.22 6.71 -30.82
C GLN A 16 0.00 6.53 -31.73
N ALA A 17 0.11 5.73 -32.79
CA ALA A 17 -1.02 5.45 -33.67
C ALA A 17 -2.10 4.62 -32.94
N LEU A 18 -1.70 3.59 -32.20
CA LEU A 18 -2.63 2.79 -31.40
C LEU A 18 -3.27 3.61 -30.28
N GLU A 19 -2.51 4.49 -29.62
CA GLU A 19 -3.00 5.38 -28.56
C GLU A 19 -4.11 6.32 -29.04
N ARG A 20 -4.01 6.83 -30.27
CA ARG A 20 -5.08 7.65 -30.89
C ARG A 20 -6.34 6.86 -31.18
N LEU A 21 -6.20 5.57 -31.47
CA LEU A 21 -7.33 4.68 -31.76
C LEU A 21 -8.01 4.14 -30.49
N LEU A 22 -7.24 3.98 -29.40
CA LEU A 22 -7.68 3.33 -28.17
C LEU A 22 -8.95 3.96 -27.55
N PRO A 23 -9.09 5.31 -27.43
CA PRO A 23 -10.28 5.91 -26.87
C PRO A 23 -11.54 5.70 -27.74
N CYS A 24 -11.36 5.63 -29.07
CA CYS A 24 -12.46 5.54 -30.03
C CYS A 24 -12.88 4.08 -30.30
N ARG A 25 -11.94 3.15 -30.31
CA ARG A 25 -12.14 1.75 -30.69
C ARG A 25 -11.29 0.78 -29.86
N PRO A 26 -11.51 0.69 -28.55
CA PRO A 26 -10.65 -0.12 -27.64
C PRO A 26 -10.70 -1.62 -27.98
N ALA A 27 -11.87 -2.16 -28.36
CA ALA A 27 -12.02 -3.55 -28.73
C ALA A 27 -11.21 -3.89 -29.99
N LEU A 28 -11.29 -3.04 -31.01
CA LEU A 28 -10.56 -3.26 -32.27
C LEU A 28 -9.04 -3.26 -32.06
N VAL A 29 -8.51 -2.35 -31.24
CA VAL A 29 -7.08 -2.29 -30.90
C VAL A 29 -6.66 -3.58 -30.18
N ARG A 30 -7.45 -4.01 -29.22
CA ARG A 30 -7.20 -5.24 -28.46
C ARG A 30 -7.22 -6.48 -29.37
N ASP A 31 -8.27 -6.66 -30.17
CA ASP A 31 -8.43 -7.81 -31.04
C ASP A 31 -7.30 -7.88 -32.07
N TYR A 32 -6.89 -6.72 -32.61
CA TYR A 32 -5.77 -6.62 -33.52
C TYR A 32 -4.44 -7.05 -32.88
N LEU A 33 -4.17 -6.60 -31.63
CA LEU A 33 -2.95 -6.98 -30.92
C LEU A 33 -2.96 -8.45 -30.52
N LEU A 34 -4.10 -9.00 -30.11
CA LEU A 34 -4.26 -10.43 -29.83
C LEU A 34 -4.05 -11.28 -31.08
N ALA A 35 -4.60 -10.87 -32.22
CA ALA A 35 -4.38 -11.55 -33.51
C ALA A 35 -2.90 -11.49 -33.97
N SER A 36 -2.13 -10.52 -33.44
CA SER A 36 -0.71 -10.33 -33.70
C SER A 36 0.19 -10.89 -32.58
N SER A 37 -0.31 -11.75 -31.71
CA SER A 37 0.39 -12.22 -30.50
C SER A 37 1.79 -12.79 -30.78
N GLY A 38 1.97 -13.58 -31.83
CA GLY A 38 3.30 -14.10 -32.20
C GLY A 38 4.31 -13.00 -32.54
N VAL A 39 3.86 -11.92 -33.20
CA VAL A 39 4.72 -10.75 -33.47
C VAL A 39 5.04 -10.00 -32.18
N VAL A 40 4.07 -9.89 -31.28
CA VAL A 40 4.26 -9.26 -29.96
C VAL A 40 5.31 -10.02 -29.15
N VAL A 41 5.25 -11.35 -29.10
CA VAL A 41 6.25 -12.19 -28.42
C VAL A 41 7.65 -11.99 -29.01
N THR A 42 7.79 -12.09 -30.33
CA THR A 42 9.08 -11.92 -31.00
C THR A 42 9.69 -10.54 -30.77
N LEU A 43 8.86 -9.49 -30.76
CA LEU A 43 9.32 -8.13 -30.45
C LEU A 43 9.71 -7.99 -28.98
N ALA A 44 8.96 -8.61 -28.08
CA ALA A 44 9.27 -8.62 -26.66
C ALA A 44 10.63 -9.27 -26.39
N GLU A 45 10.90 -10.44 -26.95
CA GLU A 45 12.21 -11.12 -26.84
C GLU A 45 13.36 -10.26 -27.38
N ASP A 46 13.13 -9.52 -28.45
CA ASP A 46 14.14 -8.63 -29.04
C ASP A 46 14.41 -7.40 -28.15
N TYR A 47 13.35 -6.76 -27.63
CA TYR A 47 13.45 -5.58 -26.78
C TYR A 47 14.03 -5.89 -25.41
N CYS A 48 13.70 -7.01 -24.81
CA CYS A 48 14.22 -7.42 -23.49
C CYS A 48 15.74 -7.68 -23.48
N ARG A 49 16.38 -7.84 -24.64
CA ARG A 49 17.82 -8.04 -24.79
C ARG A 49 18.59 -6.75 -25.08
N ARG A 50 17.91 -5.61 -25.07
CA ARG A 50 18.49 -4.30 -25.42
C ARG A 50 18.94 -3.55 -24.18
N ASP A 51 19.22 -2.25 -24.34
CA ASP A 51 19.56 -1.39 -23.23
C ASP A 51 18.40 -1.23 -22.23
N GLU A 52 18.73 -0.66 -21.09
CA GLU A 52 17.84 -0.51 -19.93
C GLU A 52 16.54 0.26 -20.27
N ILE A 53 16.60 1.27 -21.14
CA ILE A 53 15.43 2.09 -21.50
C ILE A 53 14.52 1.32 -22.46
N GLU A 54 15.10 0.68 -23.47
CA GLU A 54 14.36 -0.07 -24.48
C GLU A 54 13.73 -1.34 -23.87
N SER A 55 14.44 -2.04 -22.96
CA SER A 55 13.89 -3.19 -22.25
C SER A 55 12.73 -2.80 -21.33
N ALA A 56 12.82 -1.66 -20.64
CA ALA A 56 11.75 -1.15 -19.79
C ALA A 56 10.50 -0.68 -20.57
N TYR A 57 10.66 -0.31 -21.84
CA TYR A 57 9.56 0.19 -22.67
C TYR A 57 8.57 -0.92 -23.03
N PHE A 58 9.04 -2.15 -23.21
CA PHE A 58 8.15 -3.24 -23.63
C PHE A 58 7.13 -3.64 -22.53
N PRO A 59 7.50 -3.85 -21.27
CA PRO A 59 6.54 -4.03 -20.16
C PRO A 59 5.53 -2.89 -20.04
N TYR A 60 5.96 -1.64 -20.28
CA TYR A 60 5.05 -0.50 -20.35
C TYR A 60 3.96 -0.69 -21.42
N LEU A 61 4.31 -1.15 -22.63
CA LEU A 61 3.35 -1.44 -23.70
C LEU A 61 2.41 -2.59 -23.33
N ILE A 62 2.93 -3.66 -22.69
CA ILE A 62 2.12 -4.77 -22.20
C ILE A 62 1.04 -4.28 -21.23
N LYS A 63 1.41 -3.44 -20.27
CA LYS A 63 0.49 -2.77 -19.34
C LYS A 63 -0.54 -1.92 -20.08
N LYS A 64 -0.07 -1.00 -20.94
CA LYS A 64 -0.88 0.00 -21.63
C LYS A 64 -2.00 -0.64 -22.43
N TYR A 65 -1.69 -1.72 -23.15
CA TYR A 65 -2.62 -2.44 -24.01
C TYR A 65 -3.24 -3.68 -23.36
N ARG A 66 -2.94 -3.95 -22.08
CA ARG A 66 -3.45 -5.11 -21.33
C ARG A 66 -3.22 -6.45 -22.06
N LEU A 67 -2.04 -6.67 -22.62
CA LEU A 67 -1.73 -7.81 -23.45
C LEU A 67 -1.69 -9.15 -22.70
N LEU A 68 -1.72 -9.13 -21.36
CA LEU A 68 -1.79 -10.32 -20.50
C LEU A 68 -3.21 -10.63 -20.02
N SER A 69 -4.23 -9.87 -20.42
CA SER A 69 -5.59 -10.12 -19.98
C SER A 69 -6.20 -11.30 -20.75
N GLY A 70 -6.59 -12.36 -20.03
CA GLY A 70 -7.19 -13.57 -20.60
C GLY A 70 -6.27 -14.80 -20.55
N GLU A 71 -6.71 -15.90 -21.15
CA GLU A 71 -5.88 -17.12 -21.29
C GLU A 71 -4.75 -16.84 -22.25
N SER A 72 -3.50 -16.57 -21.73
CA SER A 72 -2.65 -16.08 -22.70
C SER A 72 -1.21 -16.05 -22.47
N CYS A 73 -0.53 -16.35 -23.45
CA CYS A 73 0.86 -16.15 -23.80
C CYS A 73 1.83 -16.48 -22.63
N PRO A 74 2.04 -17.78 -22.33
CA PRO A 74 2.98 -18.20 -21.29
C PRO A 74 4.38 -17.65 -21.53
N GLU A 75 4.74 -17.41 -22.79
CA GLU A 75 6.01 -16.83 -23.20
C GLU A 75 6.18 -15.41 -22.68
N LEU A 76 5.14 -14.56 -22.79
CA LEU A 76 5.19 -13.19 -22.24
C LEU A 76 5.24 -13.19 -20.72
N LYS A 77 4.54 -14.11 -20.06
CA LYS A 77 4.59 -14.24 -18.59
C LYS A 77 5.99 -14.64 -18.12
N ALA A 78 6.59 -15.65 -18.75
CA ALA A 78 7.96 -16.09 -18.43
C ALA A 78 8.95 -14.95 -18.60
N MET A 79 8.89 -14.24 -19.70
CA MET A 79 9.78 -13.13 -20.02
C MET A 79 9.63 -11.96 -19.02
N LEU A 80 8.39 -11.66 -18.57
CA LEU A 80 8.22 -10.65 -17.52
C LEU A 80 8.83 -11.09 -16.19
N LEU A 81 8.78 -12.38 -15.85
CA LEU A 81 9.46 -12.89 -14.65
C LEU A 81 10.98 -12.77 -14.78
N ASP A 82 11.53 -13.04 -15.97
CA ASP A 82 12.97 -12.87 -16.23
C ASP A 82 13.43 -11.42 -16.11
N LEU A 83 12.62 -10.46 -16.58
CA LEU A 83 12.90 -9.02 -16.48
C LEU A 83 12.94 -8.48 -15.04
N LEU A 84 12.40 -9.20 -14.06
CA LEU A 84 12.50 -8.80 -12.66
C LEU A 84 13.91 -8.96 -12.10
N HIS A 85 14.79 -9.74 -12.75
CA HIS A 85 16.21 -9.89 -12.40
C HIS A 85 17.09 -8.75 -12.95
N GLU A 86 16.53 -7.86 -13.77
CA GLU A 86 17.28 -6.73 -14.30
C GLU A 86 17.62 -5.71 -13.19
N PRO A 87 18.82 -5.10 -13.22
CA PRO A 87 19.23 -4.13 -12.19
C PRO A 87 18.39 -2.85 -12.23
N SER A 88 17.81 -2.49 -13.39
CA SER A 88 17.04 -1.27 -13.57
C SER A 88 15.74 -1.28 -12.78
N LEU A 89 15.61 -0.31 -11.88
CA LEU A 89 14.35 -0.10 -11.15
C LEU A 89 13.18 0.22 -12.11
N TYR A 90 13.42 0.97 -13.18
CA TYR A 90 12.39 1.31 -14.17
C TYR A 90 11.88 0.07 -14.92
N CYS A 91 12.80 -0.83 -15.29
CA CYS A 91 12.42 -2.08 -15.93
C CYS A 91 11.57 -2.93 -14.99
N ARG A 92 12.02 -3.14 -13.75
CA ARG A 92 11.31 -3.93 -12.75
C ARG A 92 9.94 -3.33 -12.39
N GLU A 93 9.85 -2.01 -12.24
CA GLU A 93 8.58 -1.34 -11.93
C GLU A 93 7.58 -1.48 -13.09
N ASN A 94 7.99 -1.20 -14.33
CA ASN A 94 7.12 -1.40 -15.49
C ASN A 94 6.67 -2.85 -15.65
N THR A 95 7.58 -3.78 -15.33
CA THR A 95 7.29 -5.22 -15.34
C THR A 95 6.26 -5.59 -14.29
N MET A 96 6.42 -5.12 -13.05
CA MET A 96 5.43 -5.34 -11.99
C MET A 96 4.07 -4.73 -12.34
N GLN A 97 4.06 -3.53 -12.89
CA GLN A 97 2.83 -2.88 -13.35
C GLN A 97 2.14 -3.68 -14.48
N ALA A 98 2.89 -4.29 -15.39
CA ALA A 98 2.34 -5.19 -16.40
C ALA A 98 1.75 -6.46 -15.78
N ILE A 99 2.44 -7.05 -14.80
CA ILE A 99 1.99 -8.23 -14.05
C ILE A 99 0.68 -7.95 -13.31
N TYR A 100 0.52 -6.79 -12.66
CA TYR A 100 -0.73 -6.42 -11.99
C TYR A 100 -1.91 -6.33 -12.96
N THR A 101 -1.68 -5.92 -14.20
CA THR A 101 -2.75 -5.85 -15.22
C THR A 101 -3.14 -7.21 -15.81
N SER A 102 -2.39 -8.28 -15.51
CA SER A 102 -2.73 -9.64 -15.96
C SER A 102 -4.00 -10.18 -15.29
N GLY A 103 -4.28 -9.76 -14.06
CA GLY A 103 -5.35 -10.33 -13.24
C GLY A 103 -5.05 -11.74 -12.73
N ASP A 104 -3.81 -12.23 -12.87
CA ASP A 104 -3.35 -13.57 -12.47
C ASP A 104 -2.63 -13.49 -11.10
N PRO A 105 -3.24 -13.97 -10.01
CA PRO A 105 -2.65 -13.89 -8.68
C PRO A 105 -1.42 -14.80 -8.54
N VAL A 106 -1.34 -15.88 -9.31
CA VAL A 106 -0.19 -16.80 -9.29
C VAL A 106 1.03 -16.10 -9.86
N LEU A 107 0.87 -15.40 -10.98
CA LEU A 107 1.95 -14.61 -11.59
C LEU A 107 2.45 -13.51 -10.63
N VAL A 108 1.54 -12.84 -9.92
CA VAL A 108 1.91 -11.84 -8.91
C VAL A 108 2.74 -12.47 -7.78
N VAL A 109 2.32 -13.63 -7.26
CA VAL A 109 3.07 -14.35 -6.20
C VAL A 109 4.45 -14.76 -6.68
N GLN A 110 4.58 -15.30 -7.90
CA GLN A 110 5.87 -15.66 -8.49
C GLN A 110 6.80 -14.44 -8.61
N ALA A 111 6.27 -13.32 -9.10
CA ALA A 111 7.02 -12.06 -9.20
C ALA A 111 7.53 -11.58 -7.83
N LEU A 112 6.69 -11.65 -6.79
CA LEU A 112 7.08 -11.28 -5.44
C LEU A 112 8.13 -12.21 -4.85
N GLN A 113 8.09 -13.50 -5.17
CA GLN A 113 9.13 -14.46 -4.76
C GLN A 113 10.50 -14.13 -5.37
N ILE A 114 10.52 -13.73 -6.65
CA ILE A 114 11.72 -13.25 -7.33
C ILE A 114 12.27 -12.01 -6.65
N ILE A 115 11.43 -10.98 -6.47
CA ILE A 115 11.82 -9.71 -5.82
C ILE A 115 12.32 -9.95 -4.39
N ASN A 116 11.71 -10.89 -3.65
CA ASN A 116 12.11 -11.22 -2.29
C ASN A 116 13.49 -11.91 -2.22
N ALA A 117 13.84 -12.67 -3.24
CA ALA A 117 15.12 -13.40 -3.31
C ALA A 117 16.26 -12.55 -3.89
N ASP A 118 15.93 -11.47 -4.61
CA ASP A 118 16.89 -10.62 -5.28
C ASP A 118 17.59 -9.67 -4.28
N SER A 119 18.83 -9.28 -4.62
CA SER A 119 19.62 -8.31 -3.87
C SER A 119 19.32 -6.84 -4.23
N TYR A 120 18.64 -6.60 -5.34
CA TYR A 120 18.30 -5.24 -5.77
C TYR A 120 17.19 -4.64 -4.91
N TYR A 121 17.42 -3.39 -4.49
CA TYR A 121 16.43 -2.66 -3.71
C TYR A 121 15.11 -2.47 -4.48
N TYR A 122 14.00 -2.77 -3.81
CA TYR A 122 12.66 -2.45 -4.27
C TYR A 122 11.89 -1.73 -3.16
N SER A 123 11.22 -0.62 -3.49
CA SER A 123 10.46 0.15 -2.50
C SER A 123 9.20 -0.58 -2.08
N GLY A 124 9.08 -0.90 -0.78
CA GLY A 124 7.87 -1.49 -0.22
C GLY A 124 6.61 -0.64 -0.44
N LYS A 125 6.77 0.70 -0.48
CA LYS A 125 5.66 1.60 -0.80
C LYS A 125 5.21 1.47 -2.26
N LEU A 126 6.13 1.50 -3.23
CA LEU A 126 5.79 1.30 -4.64
C LEU A 126 5.10 -0.04 -4.86
N LEU A 127 5.51 -1.08 -4.14
CA LEU A 127 4.92 -2.40 -4.22
C LEU A 127 3.50 -2.43 -3.65
N SER A 128 3.28 -1.89 -2.46
CA SER A 128 1.95 -1.84 -1.85
C SER A 128 0.96 -1.00 -2.67
N ASP A 129 1.41 0.16 -3.16
CA ASP A 129 0.59 1.05 -4.00
C ASP A 129 0.33 0.41 -5.39
N GLY A 130 1.32 -0.29 -5.95
CA GLY A 130 1.20 -1.01 -7.21
C GLY A 130 0.18 -2.17 -7.15
N LEU A 131 0.18 -2.94 -6.07
CA LEU A 131 -0.78 -4.02 -5.85
C LEU A 131 -2.24 -3.54 -5.85
N LEU A 132 -2.51 -2.29 -5.47
CA LEU A 132 -3.85 -1.70 -5.55
C LEU A 132 -4.34 -1.51 -6.99
N ASN A 133 -3.43 -1.52 -7.99
CA ASN A 133 -3.77 -1.47 -9.41
C ASN A 133 -4.03 -2.87 -10.02
N TYR A 134 -4.05 -3.91 -9.20
CA TYR A 134 -4.35 -5.26 -9.67
C TYR A 134 -5.76 -5.34 -10.27
N THR A 135 -5.88 -5.93 -11.47
CA THR A 135 -7.14 -5.91 -12.24
C THR A 135 -8.01 -7.15 -12.03
N GLY A 136 -7.50 -8.19 -11.36
CA GLY A 136 -8.27 -9.38 -11.00
C GLY A 136 -9.08 -9.20 -9.72
N SER A 137 -9.57 -10.30 -9.15
CA SER A 137 -10.26 -10.29 -7.87
C SER A 137 -9.30 -9.97 -6.73
N SER A 138 -9.51 -8.84 -6.06
CA SER A 138 -8.72 -8.40 -4.89
C SER A 138 -8.78 -9.42 -3.74
N GLN A 139 -9.92 -10.09 -3.56
CA GLN A 139 -10.09 -11.13 -2.54
C GLN A 139 -9.22 -12.36 -2.82
N VAL A 140 -9.19 -12.80 -4.09
CA VAL A 140 -8.35 -13.95 -4.49
C VAL A 140 -6.87 -13.60 -4.37
N LEU A 141 -6.48 -12.39 -4.76
CA LEU A 141 -5.11 -11.92 -4.59
C LEU A 141 -4.74 -11.85 -3.09
N ALA A 142 -5.58 -11.24 -2.26
CA ALA A 142 -5.34 -11.13 -0.83
C ALA A 142 -5.15 -12.51 -0.17
N TYR A 143 -5.97 -13.49 -0.56
CA TYR A 143 -5.82 -14.86 -0.10
C TYR A 143 -4.49 -15.49 -0.54
N ALA A 144 -4.15 -15.37 -1.83
CA ALA A 144 -2.89 -15.91 -2.36
C ALA A 144 -1.66 -15.29 -1.67
N LEU A 145 -1.67 -13.97 -1.42
CA LEU A 145 -0.61 -13.26 -0.71
C LEU A 145 -0.53 -13.68 0.76
N TRP A 146 -1.67 -13.84 1.42
CA TRP A 146 -1.71 -14.31 2.81
C TRP A 146 -1.07 -15.69 2.98
N CYS A 147 -1.37 -16.62 2.08
CA CYS A 147 -0.83 -17.99 2.13
C CYS A 147 0.72 -18.06 2.04
N VAL A 148 1.36 -17.03 1.50
CA VAL A 148 2.82 -16.98 1.32
C VAL A 148 3.51 -15.94 2.20
N LEU A 149 2.76 -15.09 2.92
CA LEU A 149 3.25 -13.95 3.69
C LEU A 149 4.44 -14.31 4.60
N ALA A 150 4.32 -15.39 5.36
CA ALA A 150 5.35 -15.83 6.31
C ALA A 150 6.66 -16.30 5.66
N LYS A 151 6.68 -16.52 4.34
CA LYS A 151 7.89 -16.94 3.59
C LYS A 151 8.73 -15.75 3.13
N PHE A 152 8.21 -14.55 3.23
CA PHE A 152 8.87 -13.34 2.76
C PHE A 152 9.70 -12.66 3.85
N GLN A 153 10.68 -11.88 3.42
CA GLN A 153 11.46 -11.02 4.31
C GLN A 153 10.57 -9.94 4.97
N PRO A 154 10.93 -9.44 6.16
CA PRO A 154 10.09 -8.49 6.91
C PRO A 154 9.65 -7.27 6.10
N TRP A 155 10.53 -6.66 5.30
CA TRP A 155 10.20 -5.50 4.49
C TRP A 155 9.07 -5.76 3.47
N LEU A 156 9.06 -6.97 2.89
CA LEU A 156 8.03 -7.38 1.94
C LEU A 156 6.73 -7.73 2.67
N GLN A 157 6.82 -8.39 3.85
CA GLN A 157 5.66 -8.62 4.71
C GLN A 157 4.95 -7.29 5.05
N VAL A 158 5.74 -6.25 5.42
CA VAL A 158 5.21 -4.90 5.68
C VAL A 158 4.49 -4.33 4.46
N ALA A 159 5.06 -4.46 3.27
CA ALA A 159 4.43 -3.99 2.04
C ALA A 159 3.09 -4.70 1.76
N LEU A 160 3.04 -6.02 1.96
CA LEU A 160 1.82 -6.81 1.77
C LEU A 160 0.76 -6.51 2.84
N LEU A 161 1.14 -6.34 4.10
CA LEU A 161 0.23 -5.92 5.17
C LEU A 161 -0.34 -4.51 4.90
N ASN A 162 0.46 -3.60 4.33
CA ASN A 162 -0.02 -2.30 3.89
C ASN A 162 -1.02 -2.42 2.75
N TYR A 163 -0.81 -3.30 1.76
CA TYR A 163 -1.79 -3.60 0.72
C TYR A 163 -3.09 -4.15 1.33
N LEU A 164 -2.99 -5.17 2.21
CA LEU A 164 -4.16 -5.79 2.86
C LEU A 164 -4.96 -4.77 3.66
N ARG A 165 -4.31 -3.81 4.32
CA ARG A 165 -4.98 -2.73 5.07
C ARG A 165 -5.92 -1.89 4.21
N PHE A 166 -5.65 -1.74 2.91
CA PHE A 166 -6.51 -0.98 2.00
C PHE A 166 -7.43 -1.86 1.14
N SER A 167 -7.33 -3.19 1.30
CA SER A 167 -8.02 -4.14 0.43
C SER A 167 -9.11 -4.94 1.14
N THR A 168 -8.92 -5.30 2.41
CA THR A 168 -9.85 -6.23 3.10
C THR A 168 -9.65 -6.22 4.62
N ASP A 169 -10.74 -6.44 5.35
CA ASP A 169 -10.81 -6.64 6.80
C ASP A 169 -10.78 -8.12 7.22
N ALA A 170 -10.72 -9.04 6.27
CA ALA A 170 -10.91 -10.47 6.49
C ALA A 170 -9.85 -11.15 7.39
N TYR A 171 -8.71 -10.47 7.64
CA TYR A 171 -7.56 -11.07 8.34
C TYR A 171 -7.33 -10.55 9.76
N CYS A 172 -8.29 -9.87 10.38
CA CYS A 172 -8.12 -9.26 11.72
C CYS A 172 -7.65 -10.26 12.79
N ALA A 173 -8.22 -11.45 12.84
CA ALA A 173 -7.83 -12.47 13.83
C ALA A 173 -6.40 -12.98 13.60
N GLN A 174 -6.05 -13.26 12.36
CA GLN A 174 -4.71 -13.75 11.99
C GLN A 174 -3.65 -12.68 12.20
N ILE A 175 -3.97 -11.41 11.88
CA ILE A 175 -3.07 -10.26 12.10
C ILE A 175 -2.90 -9.98 13.57
N LEU A 176 -3.92 -10.18 14.41
CA LEU A 176 -3.76 -10.12 15.85
C LEU A 176 -2.82 -11.23 16.37
N SER A 177 -2.92 -12.44 15.82
CA SER A 177 -1.98 -13.51 16.14
C SER A 177 -0.55 -13.16 15.76
N LEU A 178 -0.36 -12.59 14.56
CA LEU A 178 0.93 -12.14 14.07
C LEU A 178 1.51 -10.99 14.92
N LEU A 179 0.68 -10.05 15.36
CA LEU A 179 1.06 -8.96 16.27
C LEU A 179 1.61 -9.49 17.60
N ASN A 180 0.98 -10.55 18.13
CA ASN A 180 1.31 -11.12 19.45
C ASN A 180 2.42 -12.17 19.39
N ASP A 181 2.93 -12.52 18.21
CA ASP A 181 4.06 -13.44 18.07
C ASP A 181 5.37 -12.76 18.54
N PRO A 182 6.03 -13.24 19.61
CA PRO A 182 7.25 -12.64 20.13
C PRO A 182 8.44 -12.74 19.17
N ALA A 183 8.41 -13.67 18.21
CA ALA A 183 9.48 -13.86 17.24
C ALA A 183 9.36 -12.92 16.04
N GLN A 184 8.24 -12.19 15.92
CA GLN A 184 7.99 -11.34 14.76
C GLN A 184 8.80 -10.04 14.78
N ASP A 185 9.21 -9.60 13.60
CA ASP A 185 9.93 -8.34 13.41
C ASP A 185 9.08 -7.12 13.82
N ASP A 186 9.71 -6.11 14.41
CA ASP A 186 9.04 -4.90 14.90
C ASP A 186 8.28 -4.15 13.80
N GLU A 187 8.86 -4.02 12.59
CA GLU A 187 8.21 -3.30 11.48
C GLU A 187 6.95 -4.03 11.00
N VAL A 188 6.96 -5.36 11.04
CA VAL A 188 5.78 -6.18 10.74
C VAL A 188 4.71 -5.97 11.79
N ARG A 189 5.08 -5.95 13.09
CA ARG A 189 4.14 -5.63 14.18
C ARG A 189 3.57 -4.21 14.05
N PHE A 190 4.37 -3.23 13.61
CA PHE A 190 3.87 -1.88 13.33
C PHE A 190 2.85 -1.87 12.20
N ALA A 191 3.06 -2.69 11.17
CA ALA A 191 2.07 -2.84 10.10
C ALA A 191 0.77 -3.51 10.61
N CYS A 192 0.88 -4.51 11.50
CA CYS A 192 -0.26 -5.14 12.16
C CYS A 192 -1.07 -4.14 13.00
N LEU A 193 -0.39 -3.31 13.81
CA LEU A 193 -1.05 -2.24 14.58
C LEU A 193 -1.81 -1.26 13.70
N ARG A 194 -1.21 -0.84 12.55
CA ARG A 194 -1.87 0.04 11.59
C ARG A 194 -3.07 -0.62 10.92
N TYR A 195 -2.99 -1.92 10.63
CA TYR A 195 -4.10 -2.68 10.08
C TYR A 195 -5.27 -2.75 11.06
N LEU A 196 -5.01 -3.13 12.32
CA LEU A 196 -6.03 -3.23 13.37
C LEU A 196 -6.60 -1.85 13.77
N GLY A 197 -5.85 -0.77 13.56
CA GLY A 197 -6.36 0.59 13.68
C GLY A 197 -7.28 1.00 12.53
N HIS A 198 -7.07 0.45 11.33
CA HIS A 198 -7.91 0.70 10.17
C HIS A 198 -9.21 -0.12 10.20
N TYR A 199 -9.11 -1.37 10.64
CA TYR A 199 -10.23 -2.29 10.83
C TYR A 199 -10.38 -2.64 12.30
N PRO A 200 -11.18 -1.88 13.07
CA PRO A 200 -11.38 -2.14 14.48
C PRO A 200 -11.90 -3.56 14.72
N TYR A 201 -11.14 -4.33 15.51
CA TYR A 201 -11.44 -5.70 15.87
C TYR A 201 -11.45 -5.83 17.40
N PRO A 202 -12.62 -5.95 18.06
CA PRO A 202 -12.73 -5.89 19.51
C PRO A 202 -11.76 -6.80 20.29
N PRO A 203 -11.47 -8.05 19.85
CA PRO A 203 -10.48 -8.89 20.53
C PRO A 203 -9.06 -8.34 20.56
N ALA A 204 -8.70 -7.39 19.66
CA ALA A 204 -7.38 -6.78 19.63
C ALA A 204 -7.20 -5.65 20.67
N CYS A 205 -8.29 -5.20 21.31
CA CYS A 205 -8.26 -4.04 22.19
C CYS A 205 -7.22 -4.18 23.32
N SER A 206 -7.16 -5.32 23.98
CA SER A 206 -6.22 -5.56 25.08
C SER A 206 -4.76 -5.51 24.63
N SER A 207 -4.44 -6.08 23.46
CA SER A 207 -3.09 -6.00 22.88
C SER A 207 -2.73 -4.56 22.51
N LEU A 208 -3.65 -3.82 21.86
CA LEU A 208 -3.44 -2.41 21.52
C LEU A 208 -3.21 -1.55 22.76
N LEU A 209 -3.98 -1.75 23.82
CA LEU A 209 -3.78 -1.08 25.11
C LEU A 209 -2.42 -1.40 25.73
N GLY A 210 -1.99 -2.67 25.62
CA GLY A 210 -0.65 -3.08 26.07
C GLY A 210 0.46 -2.34 25.33
N TYR A 211 0.40 -2.30 24.00
CA TYR A 211 1.39 -1.58 23.18
C TYR A 211 1.31 -0.05 23.32
N ALA A 212 0.14 0.51 23.63
CA ALA A 212 -0.02 1.94 23.84
C ALA A 212 0.57 2.44 25.16
N ARG A 213 0.85 1.54 26.11
CA ARG A 213 1.53 1.89 27.37
C ARG A 213 3.04 1.91 27.16
N PRO A 214 3.69 3.10 27.19
CA PRO A 214 5.12 3.19 26.98
C PRO A 214 5.90 2.39 28.04
N SER A 215 6.93 1.67 27.59
CA SER A 215 7.85 0.95 28.45
C SER A 215 9.29 1.29 28.05
N LYS A 216 10.24 1.22 29.01
CA LYS A 216 11.66 1.46 28.76
C LYS A 216 12.28 0.41 27.83
N ASP A 217 11.75 -0.81 27.86
CA ASP A 217 12.26 -1.95 27.11
C ASP A 217 11.61 -2.10 25.72
N MET A 218 10.68 -1.20 25.37
CA MET A 218 9.93 -1.23 24.12
C MET A 218 10.19 0.02 23.30
N ARG A 219 10.35 -0.13 22.01
CA ARG A 219 10.50 0.99 21.06
C ARG A 219 9.29 1.94 21.18
N TRP A 220 9.53 3.24 21.22
CA TRP A 220 8.49 4.26 21.39
C TRP A 220 7.45 4.27 20.27
N GLU A 221 7.82 3.79 19.08
CA GLU A 221 6.94 3.68 17.90
C GLU A 221 5.71 2.80 18.18
N TYR A 222 5.85 1.77 19.02
CA TYR A 222 4.72 0.96 19.46
C TYR A 222 3.65 1.81 20.13
N ALA A 223 4.04 2.60 21.12
CA ALA A 223 3.11 3.46 21.85
C ALA A 223 2.49 4.53 20.94
N ALA A 224 3.26 5.08 20.00
CA ALA A 224 2.76 6.08 19.05
C ALA A 224 1.73 5.48 18.08
N ILE A 225 2.04 4.32 17.48
CA ILE A 225 1.16 3.67 16.50
C ILE A 225 -0.08 3.09 17.19
N ALA A 226 0.09 2.43 18.34
CA ALA A 226 -1.02 1.88 19.10
C ALA A 226 -1.95 3.00 19.61
N SER A 227 -1.42 4.15 20.06
CA SER A 227 -2.24 5.31 20.40
C SER A 227 -3.10 5.78 19.23
N SER A 228 -2.56 5.78 18.02
CA SER A 228 -3.34 6.10 16.80
C SER A 228 -4.39 5.03 16.50
N ALA A 229 -4.05 3.74 16.65
CA ALA A 229 -4.97 2.63 16.38
C ALA A 229 -6.16 2.62 17.35
N LEU A 230 -5.97 3.03 18.59
CA LEU A 230 -7.00 3.08 19.63
C LEU A 230 -8.16 4.05 19.34
N ALA A 231 -8.05 4.91 18.33
CA ALA A 231 -9.15 5.75 17.87
C ALA A 231 -10.42 4.96 17.44
N GLY A 232 -10.24 3.71 17.01
CA GLY A 232 -11.35 2.81 16.66
C GLY A 232 -11.88 1.95 17.83
N TYR A 233 -11.39 2.14 19.07
CA TYR A 233 -11.69 1.28 20.21
C TYR A 233 -12.22 2.10 21.41
N PRO A 234 -13.48 2.55 21.37
CA PRO A 234 -14.06 3.36 22.44
C PRO A 234 -14.13 2.57 23.74
N GLY A 235 -13.78 3.22 24.87
CA GLY A 235 -13.84 2.64 26.19
C GLY A 235 -13.15 3.48 27.26
N ARG A 236 -13.49 3.21 28.54
CA ARG A 236 -12.88 3.96 29.67
C ARG A 236 -11.39 3.73 29.78
N GLU A 237 -10.93 2.51 29.55
CA GLU A 237 -9.52 2.17 29.62
C GLU A 237 -8.73 2.81 28.46
N THR A 238 -9.29 2.81 27.25
CA THR A 238 -8.73 3.51 26.11
C THR A 238 -8.55 4.99 26.39
N ALA A 239 -9.59 5.65 26.90
CA ALA A 239 -9.51 7.06 27.27
C ALA A 239 -8.43 7.34 28.32
N ALA A 240 -8.35 6.49 29.36
CA ALA A 240 -7.34 6.63 30.42
C ALA A 240 -5.91 6.47 29.87
N VAL A 241 -5.65 5.48 29.02
CA VAL A 241 -4.33 5.27 28.39
C VAL A 241 -3.97 6.44 27.49
N LEU A 242 -4.90 6.89 26.64
CA LEU A 242 -4.65 8.03 25.76
C LEU A 242 -4.44 9.33 26.53
N LYS A 243 -5.22 9.62 27.58
CA LYS A 243 -4.99 10.77 28.46
C LYS A 243 -3.58 10.71 29.11
N ASN A 244 -3.17 9.55 29.59
CA ASN A 244 -1.82 9.38 30.14
C ASN A 244 -0.72 9.65 29.09
N ASN A 245 -0.94 9.25 27.85
CA ASN A 245 0.01 9.44 26.76
C ASN A 245 0.16 10.92 26.33
N LEU A 246 -0.75 11.81 26.71
CA LEU A 246 -0.59 13.26 26.51
C LEU A 246 0.59 13.84 27.28
N TYR A 247 0.98 13.24 28.40
CA TYR A 247 2.12 13.66 29.24
C TYR A 247 3.46 13.04 28.82
N HIS A 248 3.48 12.19 27.78
CA HIS A 248 4.69 11.50 27.35
C HIS A 248 5.71 12.48 26.73
N PRO A 249 7.03 12.38 26.98
CA PRO A 249 8.03 13.28 26.42
C PRO A 249 8.13 13.23 24.89
N ASN A 250 7.82 12.08 24.26
CA ASN A 250 7.84 11.94 22.81
C ASN A 250 6.61 12.62 22.18
N TRP A 251 6.87 13.55 21.25
CA TRP A 251 5.84 14.33 20.58
C TRP A 251 4.86 13.46 19.75
N TYR A 252 5.34 12.41 19.07
CA TYR A 252 4.48 11.55 18.26
C TYR A 252 3.44 10.80 19.09
N ILE A 253 3.80 10.38 20.31
CA ILE A 253 2.88 9.70 21.22
C ILE A 253 1.79 10.69 21.66
N ARG A 254 2.18 11.91 22.09
CA ARG A 254 1.21 12.96 22.47
C ARG A 254 0.27 13.32 21.33
N PHE A 255 0.84 13.53 20.12
CA PHE A 255 0.07 13.92 18.95
C PHE A 255 -0.96 12.85 18.56
N ASN A 256 -0.55 11.58 18.50
CA ASN A 256 -1.46 10.48 18.16
C ASN A 256 -2.52 10.28 19.25
N ALA A 257 -2.15 10.40 20.52
CA ALA A 257 -3.09 10.31 21.63
C ALA A 257 -4.15 11.43 21.59
N SER A 258 -3.73 12.68 21.36
CA SER A 258 -4.65 13.83 21.27
C SER A 258 -5.62 13.68 20.09
N LYS A 259 -5.11 13.25 18.91
CA LYS A 259 -5.92 13.00 17.74
C LYS A 259 -6.94 11.87 17.96
N SER A 260 -6.53 10.80 18.64
CA SER A 260 -7.42 9.66 18.92
C SER A 260 -8.49 10.01 19.94
N LEU A 261 -8.18 10.80 20.97
CA LEU A 261 -9.20 11.32 21.90
C LEU A 261 -10.23 12.18 21.18
N GLU A 262 -9.78 13.05 20.27
CA GLU A 262 -10.71 13.84 19.43
C GLU A 262 -11.61 12.96 18.59
N GLN A 263 -11.06 11.93 17.92
CA GLN A 263 -11.83 10.99 17.10
C GLN A 263 -12.82 10.14 17.92
N LEU A 264 -12.50 9.86 19.18
CA LEU A 264 -13.40 9.22 20.14
C LEU A 264 -14.50 10.16 20.67
N GLY A 265 -14.51 11.43 20.25
CA GLY A 265 -15.54 12.40 20.61
C GLY A 265 -15.25 13.21 21.87
N PHE A 266 -14.04 13.13 22.45
CA PHE A 266 -13.69 13.96 23.59
C PHE A 266 -13.58 15.42 23.16
N GLY A 267 -14.35 16.28 23.85
CA GLY A 267 -14.35 17.72 23.66
C GLY A 267 -13.47 18.46 24.67
N TYR A 268 -13.48 19.79 24.56
CA TYR A 268 -12.70 20.66 25.46
C TYR A 268 -13.02 20.41 26.93
N LEU A 269 -14.31 20.30 27.29
CA LEU A 269 -14.76 20.09 28.66
C LEU A 269 -14.35 18.71 29.23
N ASP A 270 -14.27 17.68 28.38
CA ASP A 270 -13.86 16.33 28.79
C ASP A 270 -12.35 16.23 29.10
N LEU A 271 -11.57 17.20 28.60
CA LEU A 271 -10.11 17.25 28.69
C LEU A 271 -9.61 18.51 29.44
N ILE A 272 -10.53 19.23 30.12
CA ILE A 272 -10.22 20.49 30.80
C ILE A 272 -9.16 20.28 31.88
N ASP A 273 -9.17 19.14 32.55
CA ASP A 273 -8.18 18.72 33.54
C ASP A 273 -6.75 18.68 32.99
N VAL A 274 -6.60 18.31 31.71
CA VAL A 274 -5.29 18.30 31.01
C VAL A 274 -4.96 19.70 30.47
N ILE A 275 -5.94 20.38 29.89
CA ILE A 275 -5.76 21.68 29.21
C ILE A 275 -5.37 22.77 30.25
N GLU A 276 -5.94 22.74 31.44
CA GLU A 276 -5.66 23.68 32.53
C GLU A 276 -4.63 23.12 33.54
N GLY A 277 -4.14 21.91 33.26
CA GLY A 277 -3.11 21.26 34.06
C GLY A 277 -1.74 21.94 33.96
N SER A 278 -0.81 21.49 34.80
CA SER A 278 0.55 22.07 34.88
C SER A 278 1.48 21.65 33.77
N ASP A 279 1.15 20.60 33.00
CA ASP A 279 1.99 20.15 31.88
C ASP A 279 1.71 20.98 30.63
N ARG A 280 2.65 21.85 30.31
CA ARG A 280 2.57 22.77 29.17
C ARG A 280 2.40 22.05 27.85
N TYR A 281 3.13 20.95 27.62
CA TYR A 281 3.10 20.24 26.32
C TYR A 281 1.80 19.48 26.09
N ALA A 282 1.23 18.90 27.16
CA ALA A 282 -0.08 18.25 27.09
C ALA A 282 -1.20 19.29 26.82
N SER A 283 -1.14 20.44 27.47
CA SER A 283 -2.07 21.56 27.25
C SER A 283 -1.96 22.09 25.79
N GLU A 284 -0.74 22.41 25.33
CA GLU A 284 -0.50 22.99 24.01
C GLU A 284 -0.96 22.06 22.88
N ILE A 285 -0.71 20.73 22.97
CA ILE A 285 -1.13 19.80 21.92
C ILE A 285 -2.65 19.70 21.80
N LEU A 286 -3.38 19.72 22.92
CA LEU A 286 -4.84 19.70 22.91
C LEU A 286 -5.42 21.01 22.37
N ARG A 287 -4.93 22.18 22.81
CA ARG A 287 -5.34 23.49 22.28
C ARG A 287 -5.14 23.55 20.77
N TYR A 288 -3.97 23.16 20.27
CA TYR A 288 -3.67 23.07 18.85
C TYR A 288 -4.70 22.21 18.09
N ARG A 289 -5.07 21.04 18.64
CA ARG A 289 -6.05 20.15 17.99
C ARG A 289 -7.44 20.79 17.93
N PHE A 290 -7.88 21.44 18.99
CA PHE A 290 -9.17 22.12 18.99
C PHE A 290 -9.20 23.33 18.05
N ASP A 291 -8.13 24.12 17.98
CA ASP A 291 -8.00 25.23 17.05
C ASP A 291 -8.06 24.76 15.58
N VAL A 292 -7.32 23.67 15.23
CA VAL A 292 -7.37 23.08 13.89
C VAL A 292 -8.77 22.61 13.54
N ARG A 293 -9.47 21.94 14.46
CA ARG A 293 -10.85 21.48 14.24
C ARG A 293 -11.82 22.64 13.99
N GLU A 294 -11.69 23.72 14.72
CA GLU A 294 -12.50 24.91 14.52
C GLU A 294 -12.25 25.56 13.15
N LEU A 295 -10.98 25.64 12.74
CA LEU A 295 -10.60 26.14 11.40
C LEU A 295 -11.15 25.24 10.28
N GLU A 296 -11.07 23.92 10.41
CA GLU A 296 -11.62 22.97 9.44
C GLU A 296 -13.16 23.07 9.35
N ALA A 297 -13.84 23.29 10.47
CA ALA A 297 -15.30 23.48 10.49
C ALA A 297 -15.69 24.76 9.74
N LYS A 298 -15.02 25.89 10.04
CA LYS A 298 -15.24 27.17 9.34
C LYS A 298 -14.92 27.08 7.85
N GLY A 299 -13.89 26.35 7.46
CA GLY A 299 -13.54 26.12 6.05
C GLY A 299 -14.62 25.34 5.29
N LYS A 300 -15.23 24.33 5.91
CA LYS A 300 -16.32 23.55 5.31
C LYS A 300 -17.61 24.37 5.17
N GLU A 301 -17.94 25.19 6.16
CA GLU A 301 -19.09 26.11 6.09
C GLU A 301 -18.92 27.14 4.96
N ALA A 302 -17.73 27.73 4.83
CA ALA A 302 -17.42 28.68 3.74
C ALA A 302 -17.51 28.02 2.36
N ALA A 303 -17.03 26.80 2.19
CA ALA A 303 -17.13 26.05 0.93
C ALA A 303 -18.58 25.69 0.58
N ALA A 304 -19.41 25.34 1.57
CA ALA A 304 -20.83 25.03 1.37
C ALA A 304 -21.65 26.29 0.95
N CYS A 305 -21.28 27.46 1.47
CA CYS A 305 -21.93 28.73 1.07
C CYS A 305 -21.52 29.21 -0.34
N THR A 306 -20.43 28.70 -0.91
CA THR A 306 -19.96 29.10 -2.26
C THR A 306 -20.57 28.23 -3.37
N THR A 307 -21.29 27.16 -3.02
CA THR A 307 -21.88 26.20 -3.96
C THR A 307 -23.40 26.39 -4.14
N VAL A 308 -23.96 27.47 -3.61
CA VAL A 308 -25.34 27.93 -3.83
C VAL A 308 -25.30 29.18 -4.73
#